data_b720c19a95979a278d744da962b22bc4
#
_entry.id   b720c19a95979a278d744da962b22bc4
#
_cell.length_a   1.000
_cell.length_b   1.000
_cell.length_c   1.000
_cell.angle_alpha   90.00
_cell.angle_beta   90.00
_cell.angle_gamma   90.00
#
_symmetry.space_group_name_H-M   'P 1'
#
loop_
_entity.id
_entity.type
_entity.pdbx_description
1 polymer ?
#
loop_
_entity_poly.entity_id
_entity_poly.type
_entity_poly.pdbx_seq_one_letter_code
_entity_poly.pdbx_strand_id
1 'polypeptide(L)'
;MKNSLTVAVAQLNCVVGDISGNARRILDAVSRAQAAGADVVLTPELALCGYPPEDLLLRPAFMEACADELAALAAQVQGVTVLVGHPAEVDGRRFNAASVIQDGRVVATYFKHRLPNYEVFDEERDRKSTRLNSSHL
;
A
#
# COMPACT_ATOMS: atom_id res chain seq x y z
N MET A 1 10.78 -23.73 -16.49
CA MET A 1 10.03 -23.49 -15.25
C MET A 1 11.02 -23.18 -14.11
N LYS A 2 10.79 -22.11 -13.40
CA LYS A 2 11.64 -21.75 -12.28
C LYS A 2 11.31 -22.62 -11.06
N ASN A 3 12.35 -23.17 -10.43
CA ASN A 3 12.20 -23.90 -9.16
C ASN A 3 12.36 -22.98 -7.94
N SER A 4 12.66 -21.71 -8.17
CA SER A 4 12.86 -20.72 -7.10
C SER A 4 12.18 -19.42 -7.45
N LEU A 5 11.84 -18.68 -6.41
CA LEU A 5 11.21 -17.36 -6.52
C LEU A 5 12.22 -16.31 -6.09
N THR A 6 12.46 -15.32 -6.95
CA THR A 6 13.33 -14.19 -6.64
C THR A 6 12.49 -13.04 -6.12
N VAL A 7 12.74 -12.66 -4.88
CA VAL A 7 12.02 -11.57 -4.21
C VAL A 7 12.97 -10.39 -4.03
N ALA A 8 12.56 -9.23 -4.50
CA ALA A 8 13.27 -7.99 -4.28
C ALA A 8 12.56 -7.17 -3.21
N VAL A 9 13.30 -6.66 -2.24
CA VAL A 9 12.78 -5.75 -1.23
C VAL A 9 13.21 -4.34 -1.63
N ALA A 10 12.25 -3.49 -1.99
CA ALA A 10 12.53 -2.12 -2.38
C ALA A 10 12.67 -1.25 -1.14
N GLN A 11 13.86 -0.68 -0.95
CA GLN A 11 14.09 0.32 0.08
C GLN A 11 13.90 1.69 -0.55
N LEU A 12 12.78 2.33 -0.24
CA LEU A 12 12.36 3.56 -0.89
C LEU A 12 12.33 4.71 0.11
N ASN A 13 12.76 5.86 -0.37
CA ASN A 13 12.72 7.10 0.39
C ASN A 13 11.42 7.84 0.07
N CYS A 14 10.30 7.27 0.51
CA CYS A 14 8.99 7.83 0.24
C CYS A 14 8.76 9.10 1.05
N VAL A 15 8.11 10.07 0.42
CA VAL A 15 7.83 11.39 1.00
C VAL A 15 6.38 11.46 1.41
N VAL A 16 6.12 11.84 2.66
CA VAL A 16 4.76 11.98 3.18
C VAL A 16 3.98 12.97 2.34
N GLY A 17 2.82 12.54 1.85
CA GLY A 17 1.93 13.37 1.07
C GLY A 17 2.24 13.45 -0.43
N ASP A 18 3.40 13.00 -0.86
CA ASP A 18 3.79 13.03 -2.28
C ASP A 18 3.38 11.75 -3.00
N ILE A 19 2.07 11.58 -3.16
CA ILE A 19 1.50 10.33 -3.68
C ILE A 19 2.04 10.02 -5.08
N SER A 20 1.99 10.98 -6.00
CA SER A 20 2.47 10.76 -7.37
C SER A 20 3.97 10.54 -7.41
N GLY A 21 4.75 11.26 -6.59
CA GLY A 21 6.20 11.07 -6.49
C GLY A 21 6.54 9.69 -5.93
N ASN A 22 5.81 9.25 -4.92
CA ASN A 22 6.00 7.92 -4.34
C ASN A 22 5.66 6.83 -5.34
N ALA A 23 4.60 7.00 -6.12
CA ALA A 23 4.25 6.06 -7.18
C ALA A 23 5.38 5.93 -8.21
N ARG A 24 5.99 7.05 -8.61
CA ARG A 24 7.14 7.02 -9.53
C ARG A 24 8.33 6.30 -8.93
N ARG A 25 8.61 6.51 -7.63
CA ARG A 25 9.69 5.81 -6.93
C ARG A 25 9.45 4.32 -6.89
N ILE A 26 8.21 3.92 -6.64
CA ILE A 26 7.81 2.50 -6.63
C ILE A 26 8.01 1.91 -8.03
N LEU A 27 7.50 2.55 -9.07
CA LEU A 27 7.62 2.05 -10.44
C LEU A 27 9.07 1.97 -10.91
N ASP A 28 9.90 2.93 -10.54
CA ASP A 28 11.32 2.90 -10.84
C ASP A 28 12.01 1.70 -10.18
N ALA A 29 11.70 1.46 -8.91
CA ALA A 29 12.25 0.31 -8.19
C ALA A 29 11.77 -1.01 -8.80
N VAL A 30 10.50 -1.09 -9.20
CA VAL A 30 9.94 -2.27 -9.86
C VAL A 30 10.67 -2.55 -11.17
N SER A 31 10.88 -1.51 -11.97
CA SER A 31 11.58 -1.63 -13.24
C SER A 31 13.01 -2.17 -13.06
N ARG A 32 13.73 -1.62 -12.08
CA ARG A 32 15.11 -2.07 -11.78
C ARG A 32 15.14 -3.48 -11.24
N ALA A 33 14.21 -3.83 -10.36
CA ALA A 33 14.11 -5.17 -9.80
C ALA A 33 13.78 -6.19 -10.88
N GLN A 34 12.85 -5.85 -11.76
CA GLN A 34 12.45 -6.71 -12.87
C GLN A 34 13.61 -6.95 -13.84
N ALA A 35 14.37 -5.91 -14.15
CA ALA A 35 15.58 -6.04 -14.98
C ALA A 35 16.62 -6.95 -14.35
N ALA A 36 16.66 -7.01 -13.02
CA ALA A 36 17.57 -7.89 -12.26
C ALA A 36 17.00 -9.30 -12.07
N GLY A 37 15.83 -9.62 -12.62
CA GLY A 37 15.25 -10.94 -12.58
C GLY A 37 14.29 -11.20 -11.44
N ALA A 38 13.81 -10.18 -10.74
CA ALA A 38 12.85 -10.37 -9.66
C ALA A 38 11.50 -10.85 -10.17
N ASP A 39 10.90 -11.76 -9.42
CA ASP A 39 9.55 -12.26 -9.66
C ASP A 39 8.52 -11.50 -8.82
N VAL A 40 8.94 -11.05 -7.63
CA VAL A 40 8.11 -10.32 -6.68
C VAL A 40 8.90 -9.14 -6.14
N VAL A 41 8.23 -8.00 -6.02
CA VAL A 41 8.81 -6.78 -5.43
C VAL A 41 7.96 -6.37 -4.23
N LEU A 42 8.60 -6.21 -3.08
CA LEU A 42 7.95 -5.75 -1.85
C LEU A 42 8.30 -4.29 -1.61
N THR A 43 7.30 -3.47 -1.32
CA THR A 43 7.51 -2.07 -0.94
C THR A 43 7.33 -1.87 0.56
N PRO A 44 7.81 -0.75 1.12
CA PRO A 44 7.63 -0.44 2.53
C PRO A 44 6.16 -0.26 2.93
N GLU A 45 5.90 -0.34 4.22
CA GLU A 45 4.61 -0.01 4.79
C GLU A 45 4.20 1.41 4.40
N LEU A 46 2.95 1.57 3.94
CA LEU A 46 2.40 2.86 3.52
C LEU A 46 3.27 3.61 2.50
N ALA A 47 3.95 2.86 1.63
CA ALA A 47 4.89 3.44 0.66
C ALA A 47 4.23 4.49 -0.24
N LEU A 48 2.98 4.26 -0.64
CA LEU A 48 2.31 5.14 -1.58
C LEU A 48 2.04 6.54 -1.01
N CYS A 49 1.70 6.64 0.26
CA CYS A 49 1.42 7.94 0.89
C CYS A 49 2.58 8.49 1.71
N GLY A 50 3.60 7.66 1.97
CA GLY A 50 4.68 7.98 2.89
C GLY A 50 4.29 7.70 4.33
N TYR A 51 5.28 7.45 5.18
CA TYR A 51 5.07 7.08 6.58
C TYR A 51 5.88 8.01 7.48
N PRO A 52 5.29 8.53 8.56
CA PRO A 52 3.89 8.40 8.97
C PRO A 52 2.99 9.46 8.30
N PRO A 53 1.83 9.08 7.78
CA PRO A 53 0.95 10.03 7.08
C PRO A 53 0.16 10.95 8.02
N GLU A 54 0.04 10.59 9.28
CA GLU A 54 -0.62 11.38 10.33
C GLU A 54 -2.04 11.81 9.94
N ASP A 55 -2.34 13.10 10.11
CA ASP A 55 -3.69 13.63 9.89
C ASP A 55 -4.09 13.75 8.42
N LEU A 56 -3.17 13.53 7.48
CA LEU A 56 -3.52 13.47 6.06
C LEU A 56 -4.60 12.42 5.79
N LEU A 57 -4.56 11.32 6.55
CA LEU A 57 -5.54 10.23 6.40
C LEU A 57 -6.97 10.64 6.75
N LEU A 58 -7.15 11.77 7.44
CA LEU A 58 -8.46 12.29 7.76
C LEU A 58 -9.10 13.02 6.59
N ARG A 59 -8.35 13.34 5.55
CA ARG A 59 -8.82 14.09 4.40
C ARG A 59 -9.38 13.14 3.35
N PRO A 60 -10.69 13.20 3.04
CA PRO A 60 -11.27 12.32 2.04
C PRO A 60 -10.59 12.45 0.66
N ALA A 61 -10.22 13.66 0.27
CA ALA A 61 -9.54 13.89 -1.01
C ALA A 61 -8.17 13.19 -1.05
N PHE A 62 -7.47 13.10 0.07
CA PHE A 62 -6.20 12.41 0.15
C PHE A 62 -6.39 10.89 -0.04
N MET A 63 -7.39 10.32 0.63
CA MET A 63 -7.69 8.90 0.50
C MET A 63 -8.11 8.55 -0.92
N GLU A 64 -8.90 9.40 -1.55
CA GLU A 64 -9.31 9.23 -2.94
C GLU A 64 -8.12 9.31 -3.89
N ALA A 65 -7.23 10.27 -3.68
CA ALA A 65 -6.00 10.39 -4.47
C ALA A 65 -5.10 9.15 -4.35
N CYS A 66 -5.01 8.57 -3.16
CA CYS A 66 -4.27 7.32 -2.96
C CYS A 66 -4.90 6.18 -3.76
N ALA A 67 -6.22 6.05 -3.73
CA ALA A 67 -6.92 5.01 -4.47
C ALA A 67 -6.73 5.16 -5.98
N ASP A 68 -6.84 6.38 -6.49
CA ASP A 68 -6.66 6.67 -7.91
C ASP A 68 -5.24 6.39 -8.36
N GLU A 69 -4.26 6.80 -7.57
CA GLU A 69 -2.84 6.58 -7.91
C GLU A 69 -2.47 5.09 -7.83
N LEU A 70 -3.04 4.35 -6.90
CA LEU A 70 -2.83 2.91 -6.82
C LEU A 70 -3.30 2.22 -8.11
N ALA A 71 -4.48 2.60 -8.60
CA ALA A 71 -5.01 2.05 -9.84
C ALA A 71 -4.14 2.42 -11.04
N ALA A 72 -3.68 3.66 -11.11
CA ALA A 72 -2.79 4.13 -12.18
C ALA A 72 -1.44 3.40 -12.16
N LEU A 73 -0.88 3.22 -10.97
CA LEU A 73 0.36 2.47 -10.78
C LEU A 73 0.20 1.02 -11.21
N ALA A 74 -0.90 0.39 -10.79
CA ALA A 74 -1.17 -1.01 -11.12
C ALA A 74 -1.23 -1.22 -12.63
N ALA A 75 -1.83 -0.29 -13.38
CA ALA A 75 -1.95 -0.39 -14.82
C ALA A 75 -0.60 -0.48 -15.53
N GLN A 76 0.47 -0.05 -14.89
CA GLN A 76 1.82 -0.03 -15.47
C GLN A 76 2.66 -1.24 -15.08
N VAL A 77 2.14 -2.16 -14.29
CA VAL A 77 2.87 -3.34 -13.80
C VAL A 77 2.56 -4.55 -14.67
N GLN A 78 3.58 -5.09 -15.32
CA GLN A 78 3.46 -6.27 -16.16
C GLN A 78 4.68 -7.18 -15.94
N GLY A 79 4.44 -8.48 -15.91
CA GLY A 79 5.52 -9.47 -15.84
C GLY A 79 6.17 -9.65 -14.49
N VAL A 80 5.64 -9.03 -13.45
CA VAL A 80 6.16 -9.11 -12.08
C VAL A 80 4.99 -8.92 -11.11
N THR A 81 5.12 -9.46 -9.92
CA THR A 81 4.14 -9.25 -8.85
C THR A 81 4.67 -8.20 -7.90
N VAL A 82 3.86 -7.18 -7.58
CA VAL A 82 4.27 -6.09 -6.70
C VAL A 82 3.32 -6.01 -5.51
N LEU A 83 3.87 -5.94 -4.31
CA LEU A 83 3.10 -5.65 -3.11
C LEU A 83 3.33 -4.19 -2.74
N VAL A 84 2.26 -3.41 -2.76
CA VAL A 84 2.31 -1.97 -2.48
C VAL A 84 1.62 -1.67 -1.17
N GLY A 85 2.36 -1.07 -0.24
CA GLY A 85 1.80 -0.54 1.01
C GLY A 85 1.07 0.76 0.76
N HIS A 86 -0.17 0.86 1.23
CA HIS A 86 -1.01 2.04 1.00
C HIS A 86 -2.12 2.14 2.04
N PRO A 87 -2.68 3.34 2.25
CA PRO A 87 -3.89 3.46 3.06
C PRO A 87 -5.09 3.07 2.23
N ALA A 88 -6.06 2.44 2.85
CA ALA A 88 -7.32 2.06 2.18
C ALA A 88 -8.51 2.46 3.03
N GLU A 89 -9.63 2.75 2.39
CA GLU A 89 -10.86 3.08 3.07
C GLU A 89 -11.94 2.09 2.67
N VAL A 90 -12.61 1.52 3.67
CA VAL A 90 -13.73 0.61 3.48
C VAL A 90 -14.82 1.00 4.48
N ASP A 91 -16.00 1.33 3.99
CA ASP A 91 -17.15 1.71 4.81
C ASP A 91 -16.82 2.82 5.82
N GLY A 92 -16.09 3.84 5.35
CA GLY A 92 -15.69 4.98 6.18
C GLY A 92 -14.57 4.70 7.16
N ARG A 93 -14.03 3.49 7.17
CA ARG A 93 -12.92 3.08 8.03
C ARG A 93 -11.63 3.03 7.24
N ARG A 94 -10.55 3.48 7.86
CA ARG A 94 -9.25 3.56 7.21
C ARG A 94 -8.30 2.50 7.75
N PHE A 95 -7.55 1.90 6.84
CA PHE A 95 -6.66 0.78 7.14
C PHE A 95 -5.28 1.01 6.56
N ASN A 96 -4.29 0.48 7.26
CA ASN A 96 -2.97 0.23 6.70
C ASN A 96 -3.10 -1.07 5.90
N ALA A 97 -2.90 -0.99 4.60
CA ALA A 97 -3.16 -2.10 3.70
C ALA A 97 -1.94 -2.39 2.82
N ALA A 98 -1.94 -3.57 2.24
CA ALA A 98 -1.01 -3.95 1.20
C ALA A 98 -1.79 -4.60 0.06
N SER A 99 -1.60 -4.08 -1.14
CA SER A 99 -2.24 -4.64 -2.34
C SER A 99 -1.25 -5.41 -3.17
N VAL A 100 -1.70 -6.54 -3.68
CA VAL A 100 -0.94 -7.37 -4.62
C VAL A 100 -1.34 -6.97 -6.02
N ILE A 101 -0.35 -6.59 -6.82
CA ILE A 101 -0.55 -6.13 -8.19
C ILE A 101 0.08 -7.12 -9.14
N GLN A 102 -0.69 -7.57 -10.12
CA GLN A 102 -0.25 -8.45 -11.21
C GLN A 102 -0.97 -8.06 -12.49
N ASP A 103 -0.26 -8.11 -13.61
CA ASP A 103 -0.85 -7.97 -14.94
C ASP A 103 -1.77 -6.75 -15.08
N GLY A 104 -1.30 -5.61 -14.58
CA GLY A 104 -1.97 -4.33 -14.76
C GLY A 104 -3.12 -4.07 -13.81
N ARG A 105 -3.31 -4.87 -12.77
CA ARG A 105 -4.45 -4.70 -11.85
C ARG A 105 -4.12 -5.15 -10.44
N VAL A 106 -4.92 -4.66 -9.50
CA VAL A 106 -4.90 -5.13 -8.11
C VAL A 106 -5.67 -6.44 -8.05
N VAL A 107 -5.01 -7.51 -7.63
CA VAL A 107 -5.62 -8.84 -7.55
C VAL A 107 -6.04 -9.22 -6.14
N ALA A 108 -5.46 -8.59 -5.11
CA ALA A 108 -5.83 -8.84 -3.72
C ALA A 108 -5.39 -7.65 -2.87
N THR A 109 -6.09 -7.42 -1.76
CA THR A 109 -5.72 -6.40 -0.79
C THR A 109 -5.82 -7.00 0.60
N TYR A 110 -4.76 -6.82 1.37
CA TYR A 110 -4.69 -7.25 2.76
C TYR A 110 -4.77 -6.04 3.66
N PHE A 111 -5.73 -6.04 4.58
CA PHE A 111 -5.91 -4.98 5.57
C PHE A 111 -5.15 -5.36 6.82
N LYS A 112 -3.95 -4.79 6.99
CA LYS A 112 -3.05 -5.18 8.06
C LYS A 112 -3.58 -4.81 9.44
N HIS A 113 -4.01 -3.56 9.56
CA HIS A 113 -4.68 -3.10 10.77
C HIS A 113 -5.43 -1.81 10.48
N ARG A 114 -6.40 -1.54 11.33
CA ARG A 114 -7.22 -0.35 11.23
C ARG A 114 -6.46 0.85 11.76
N LEU A 115 -6.47 1.95 11.02
CA LEU A 115 -5.81 3.17 11.43
C LEU A 115 -6.72 3.96 12.40
N PRO A 116 -6.13 4.68 13.36
CA PRO A 116 -6.92 5.41 14.33
C PRO A 116 -7.72 6.52 13.67
N ASN A 117 -8.92 6.72 14.20
CA ASN A 117 -9.77 7.85 13.89
C ASN A 117 -9.66 8.79 15.10
N TYR A 118 -9.35 10.06 14.86
CA TYR A 118 -9.03 11.01 15.93
C TYR A 118 -10.24 11.56 16.67
N GLU A 119 -11.46 11.08 16.39
CA GLU A 119 -12.64 11.38 17.18
C GLU A 119 -12.73 10.41 18.34
N VAL A 120 -12.96 10.95 19.55
CA VAL A 120 -12.93 10.17 20.80
C VAL A 120 -13.88 8.97 20.78
N PHE A 121 -15.06 9.15 20.20
CA PHE A 121 -16.05 8.08 20.08
C PHE A 121 -15.58 6.96 19.18
N ASP A 122 -14.97 7.31 18.08
CA ASP A 122 -14.52 6.34 17.11
C ASP A 122 -13.26 5.60 17.58
N GLU A 123 -12.43 6.25 18.39
CA GLU A 123 -11.26 5.61 18.98
C GLU A 123 -11.62 4.40 19.83
N GLU A 124 -12.68 4.49 20.62
CA GLU A 124 -13.12 3.35 21.43
C GLU A 124 -13.59 2.19 20.56
N ARG A 125 -14.34 2.48 19.51
CA ARG A 125 -14.76 1.47 18.56
C ARG A 125 -13.57 0.85 17.85
N ASP A 126 -12.63 1.67 17.44
CA ASP A 126 -11.45 1.24 16.68
C ASP A 126 -10.59 0.32 17.54
N ARG A 127 -10.40 0.62 18.79
CA ARG A 127 -9.65 -0.25 19.69
C ARG A 127 -10.27 -1.63 19.82
N LYS A 128 -11.58 -1.72 19.91
CA LYS A 128 -12.29 -2.99 19.97
C LYS A 128 -12.19 -3.76 18.65
N SER A 129 -12.34 -3.07 17.54
CA SER A 129 -12.22 -3.67 16.20
C SER A 129 -10.80 -4.11 15.88
N THR A 130 -9.82 -3.30 16.22
CA THR A 130 -8.40 -3.58 15.98
C THR A 130 -7.96 -4.83 16.73
N ARG A 131 -8.50 -5.05 17.92
CA ARG A 131 -8.19 -6.24 18.71
C ARG A 131 -8.60 -7.53 18.00
N LEU A 132 -9.70 -7.50 17.25
CA LEU A 132 -10.15 -8.65 16.46
C LEU A 132 -9.37 -8.79 15.18
N ASN A 133 -9.07 -7.68 14.53
CA ASN A 133 -8.39 -7.67 13.23
C ASN A 133 -6.91 -8.06 13.33
N SER A 134 -6.23 -7.68 14.41
CA SER A 134 -4.81 -7.97 14.57
C SER A 134 -4.53 -9.47 14.65
N SER A 135 -5.51 -10.30 14.99
CA SER A 135 -5.36 -11.75 15.07
C SER A 135 -5.19 -12.40 13.69
N HIS A 136 -5.46 -11.68 12.61
CA HIS A 136 -5.38 -12.21 11.25
C HIS A 136 -4.03 -11.95 10.60
N LEU A 137 -3.17 -11.24 11.24
CA LEU A 137 -1.88 -10.88 10.70
C LEU A 137 -0.76 -11.65 11.34
#